data_51b396b3df410e4c4b74638d218242a0
#
_entry.id   51b396b3df410e4c4b74638d218242a0
#
_cell.length_a   1.000
_cell.length_b   1.000
_cell.length_c   1.000
_cell.angle_alpha   90.00
_cell.angle_beta   90.00
_cell.angle_gamma   90.00
#
_symmetry.space_group_name_H-M   'P 1'
#
loop_
_entity.id
_entity.type
_entity.pdbx_description
1 polymer ?
#
loop_
_entity_poly.entity_id
_entity_poly.type
_entity_poly.pdbx_seq_one_letter_code
_entity_poly.pdbx_strand_id
1 'polypeptide(L)'
;MKMKTDILAYLKKTAVCCCTLLSSVLICSCYSQEQIDSANKIITALATEIEGCTFIKDIDSNAAARIENARFELKMKAEGIGGTHIVETHAYPTRLIGRSVGVVLSARVYKCPLGKGPLVASEGSLTKTPDINIDYMLDDDDILG
;
A
#
# COMPACT_ATOMS: atom_id res chain seq x y z
N MET A 1 46.36 24.87 -32.42
CA MET A 1 46.14 24.89 -30.97
C MET A 1 44.66 25.05 -30.55
N LYS A 2 43.71 25.11 -31.50
CA LYS A 2 42.24 25.26 -31.20
C LYS A 2 41.46 23.93 -31.02
N MET A 3 41.97 22.82 -31.53
CA MET A 3 41.27 21.53 -31.46
C MET A 3 41.19 20.86 -30.07
N LYS A 4 42.09 21.21 -29.14
CA LYS A 4 42.09 20.60 -27.79
C LYS A 4 41.01 21.16 -26.84
N THR A 5 40.59 22.40 -27.06
CA THR A 5 39.57 23.06 -26.23
C THR A 5 38.16 22.57 -26.53
N ASP A 6 37.88 22.23 -27.79
CA ASP A 6 36.54 21.77 -28.21
C ASP A 6 36.23 20.35 -27.72
N ILE A 7 37.23 19.48 -27.67
CA ILE A 7 37.08 18.11 -27.15
C ILE A 7 36.79 18.10 -25.65
N LEU A 8 37.41 18.99 -24.87
CA LEU A 8 37.17 19.12 -23.42
C LEU A 8 35.76 19.65 -23.13
N ALA A 9 35.24 20.57 -23.95
CA ALA A 9 33.92 21.11 -23.81
C ALA A 9 32.84 20.06 -24.18
N TYR A 10 33.13 19.22 -25.16
CA TYR A 10 32.22 18.14 -25.55
C TYR A 10 32.16 17.01 -24.49
N LEU A 11 33.30 16.65 -23.91
CA LEU A 11 33.41 15.67 -22.83
C LEU A 11 32.67 16.13 -21.55
N LYS A 12 32.71 17.42 -21.23
CA LYS A 12 31.97 17.97 -20.10
C LYS A 12 30.44 17.92 -20.32
N LYS A 13 29.97 18.22 -21.53
CA LYS A 13 28.54 18.15 -21.85
C LYS A 13 28.00 16.73 -21.84
N THR A 14 28.76 15.75 -22.35
CA THR A 14 28.35 14.34 -22.32
C THR A 14 28.35 13.74 -20.92
N ALA A 15 29.33 14.11 -20.07
CA ALA A 15 29.38 13.64 -18.69
C ALA A 15 28.21 14.17 -17.84
N VAL A 16 27.79 15.42 -18.02
CA VAL A 16 26.62 15.99 -17.34
C VAL A 16 25.32 15.31 -17.81
N CYS A 17 25.19 14.99 -19.10
CA CYS A 17 24.02 14.31 -19.63
C CYS A 17 23.90 12.85 -19.12
N CYS A 18 25.02 12.12 -18.98
CA CYS A 18 25.04 10.79 -18.39
C CYS A 18 24.66 10.80 -16.89
N CYS A 19 25.13 11.77 -16.12
CA CYS A 19 24.77 11.90 -14.70
C CYS A 19 23.30 12.19 -14.49
N THR A 20 22.67 12.97 -15.35
CA THR A 20 21.22 13.25 -15.27
C THR A 20 20.36 12.04 -15.66
N LEU A 21 20.82 11.19 -16.56
CA LEU A 21 20.12 9.96 -16.94
C LEU A 21 20.24 8.84 -15.89
N LEU A 22 21.35 8.78 -15.15
CA LEU A 22 21.52 7.83 -14.04
C LEU A 22 20.74 8.23 -12.78
N SER A 23 20.45 9.51 -12.58
CA SER A 23 19.64 9.98 -11.43
C SER A 23 18.17 9.63 -11.54
N SER A 24 17.65 9.39 -12.75
CA SER A 24 16.23 9.09 -12.96
C SER A 24 15.83 7.62 -12.69
N VAL A 25 16.79 6.72 -12.48
CA VAL A 25 16.53 5.29 -12.23
C VAL A 25 16.40 4.95 -10.74
N LEU A 26 16.72 5.89 -9.85
CA LEU A 26 16.60 5.72 -8.40
C LEU A 26 15.29 6.25 -7.82
N ILE A 27 14.21 6.29 -8.61
CA ILE A 27 12.88 6.46 -8.06
C ILE A 27 12.47 5.11 -7.45
N CYS A 28 13.11 4.77 -6.33
CA CYS A 28 12.58 3.78 -5.41
C CYS A 28 11.11 4.13 -5.15
N SER A 29 10.25 3.13 -5.22
CA SER A 29 8.83 3.16 -4.91
C SER A 29 8.58 3.55 -3.43
N CYS A 30 9.00 4.74 -3.05
CA CYS A 30 8.61 5.37 -1.80
C CYS A 30 7.26 6.04 -2.05
N TYR A 31 6.28 5.79 -1.19
CA TYR A 31 5.06 6.57 -1.19
C TYR A 31 5.40 8.06 -1.02
N SER A 32 4.73 8.92 -1.79
CA SER A 32 4.89 10.36 -1.63
C SER A 32 4.31 10.80 -0.28
N GLN A 33 4.79 11.93 0.26
CA GLN A 33 4.24 12.48 1.50
C GLN A 33 2.75 12.76 1.37
N GLU A 34 2.30 13.22 0.20
CA GLU A 34 0.89 13.43 -0.09
C GLU A 34 0.05 12.14 0.02
N GLN A 35 0.57 11.01 -0.46
CA GLN A 35 -0.09 9.72 -0.32
C GLN A 35 -0.19 9.28 1.14
N ILE A 36 0.86 9.51 1.93
CA ILE A 36 0.86 9.23 3.37
C ILE A 36 -0.17 10.08 4.08
N ASP A 37 -0.22 11.38 3.77
CA ASP A 37 -1.16 12.31 4.37
C ASP A 37 -2.62 11.98 3.98
N SER A 38 -2.85 11.56 2.75
CA SER A 38 -4.16 11.10 2.28
C SER A 38 -4.61 9.83 3.01
N ALA A 39 -3.74 8.84 3.12
CA ALA A 39 -4.06 7.62 3.88
C ALA A 39 -4.32 7.90 5.36
N ASN A 40 -3.61 8.85 5.96
CA ASN A 40 -3.79 9.22 7.37
C ASN A 40 -5.12 9.91 7.67
N LYS A 41 -5.82 10.45 6.66
CA LYS A 41 -7.18 10.99 6.82
C LYS A 41 -8.23 9.90 7.02
N ILE A 42 -7.94 8.68 6.59
CA ILE A 42 -8.86 7.56 6.70
C ILE A 42 -8.67 6.86 8.03
N ILE A 43 -9.75 6.76 8.79
CA ILE A 43 -9.75 6.17 10.12
C ILE A 43 -10.18 4.70 10.04
N THR A 44 -9.42 3.82 10.66
CA THR A 44 -9.84 2.44 10.85
C THR A 44 -10.78 2.38 12.06
N ALA A 45 -11.98 1.83 11.87
CA ALA A 45 -13.04 1.77 12.87
C ALA A 45 -13.50 0.33 13.08
N LEU A 46 -14.10 0.06 14.24
CA LEU A 46 -14.85 -1.16 14.48
C LEU A 46 -16.26 -1.06 13.86
N ALA A 47 -16.86 -2.20 13.54
CA ALA A 47 -18.23 -2.25 13.00
C ALA A 47 -19.27 -1.61 13.93
N THR A 48 -19.00 -1.60 15.23
CA THR A 48 -19.87 -0.98 16.27
C THR A 48 -19.72 0.53 16.37
N GLU A 49 -18.69 1.13 15.78
CA GLU A 49 -18.36 2.55 15.90
C GLU A 49 -18.85 3.40 14.74
N ILE A 50 -19.35 2.77 13.68
CA ILE A 50 -19.78 3.42 12.43
C ILE A 50 -21.28 3.65 12.35
N GLU A 51 -21.98 3.61 13.49
CA GLU A 51 -23.42 3.87 13.53
C GLU A 51 -23.75 5.28 13.00
N GLY A 52 -24.67 5.35 12.05
CA GLY A 52 -25.03 6.60 11.37
C GLY A 52 -24.09 7.04 10.25
N CYS A 53 -23.09 6.23 9.89
CA CYS A 53 -22.26 6.42 8.71
C CYS A 53 -22.90 5.77 7.49
N THR A 54 -22.64 6.33 6.31
CA THR A 54 -23.14 5.79 5.04
C THR A 54 -22.14 4.82 4.44
N PHE A 55 -22.55 3.59 4.17
CA PHE A 55 -21.74 2.62 3.43
C PHE A 55 -21.52 3.09 1.99
N ILE A 56 -20.30 3.00 1.49
CA ILE A 56 -19.94 3.35 0.10
C ILE A 56 -19.72 2.07 -0.70
N LYS A 57 -18.73 1.25 -0.31
CA LYS A 57 -18.30 0.08 -1.08
C LYS A 57 -17.40 -0.83 -0.26
N ASP A 58 -17.39 -2.12 -0.64
CA ASP A 58 -16.35 -3.07 -0.22
C ASP A 58 -15.13 -2.94 -1.14
N ILE A 59 -13.94 -3.00 -0.56
CA ILE A 59 -12.66 -2.92 -1.27
C ILE A 59 -11.67 -3.95 -0.73
N ASP A 60 -10.75 -4.36 -1.61
CA ASP A 60 -9.64 -5.26 -1.28
C ASP A 60 -8.30 -4.57 -1.55
N SER A 61 -7.29 -4.88 -0.74
CA SER A 61 -5.91 -4.50 -1.05
C SER A 61 -5.33 -5.41 -2.15
N ASN A 62 -4.23 -5.01 -2.74
CA ASN A 62 -3.39 -5.95 -3.46
C ASN A 62 -2.64 -6.83 -2.46
N ALA A 63 -2.02 -7.90 -2.97
CA ALA A 63 -1.18 -8.75 -2.15
C ALA A 63 0.05 -7.98 -1.65
N ALA A 64 0.26 -7.95 -0.35
CA ALA A 64 1.36 -7.25 0.30
C ALA A 64 2.15 -8.18 1.21
N ALA A 65 3.45 -7.96 1.34
CA ALA A 65 4.31 -8.76 2.21
C ALA A 65 4.03 -8.52 3.71
N ARG A 66 3.38 -7.40 4.04
CA ARG A 66 3.04 -7.01 5.41
C ARG A 66 1.63 -6.47 5.47
N ILE A 67 0.95 -6.72 6.57
CA ILE A 67 -0.42 -6.27 6.79
C ILE A 67 -0.53 -4.74 6.81
N GLU A 68 0.49 -4.04 7.30
CA GLU A 68 0.52 -2.58 7.34
C GLU A 68 0.50 -1.97 5.93
N ASN A 69 1.21 -2.61 4.99
CA ASN A 69 1.23 -2.17 3.59
C ASN A 69 -0.15 -2.39 2.93
N ALA A 70 -0.79 -3.54 3.19
CA ALA A 70 -2.14 -3.82 2.73
C ALA A 70 -3.15 -2.82 3.29
N ARG A 71 -3.03 -2.48 4.58
CA ARG A 71 -3.87 -1.48 5.26
C ARG A 71 -3.67 -0.09 4.69
N PHE A 72 -2.43 0.30 4.45
CA PHE A 72 -2.11 1.58 3.81
C PHE A 72 -2.77 1.69 2.44
N GLU A 73 -2.69 0.65 1.63
CA GLU A 73 -3.32 0.61 0.31
C GLU A 73 -4.84 0.71 0.39
N LEU A 74 -5.49 0.01 1.35
CA LEU A 74 -6.93 0.14 1.58
C LEU A 74 -7.32 1.58 1.91
N LYS A 75 -6.56 2.26 2.76
CA LYS A 75 -6.79 3.66 3.11
C LYS A 75 -6.68 4.57 1.89
N MET A 76 -5.66 4.37 1.04
CA MET A 76 -5.51 5.10 -0.22
C MET A 76 -6.72 4.88 -1.15
N LYS A 77 -7.16 3.62 -1.30
CA LYS A 77 -8.34 3.30 -2.10
C LYS A 77 -9.62 3.92 -1.54
N ALA A 78 -9.77 3.90 -0.21
CA ALA A 78 -10.93 4.48 0.48
C ALA A 78 -10.99 6.00 0.31
N GLU A 79 -9.87 6.70 0.42
CA GLU A 79 -9.78 8.14 0.19
C GLU A 79 -10.18 8.49 -1.25
N GLY A 80 -9.63 7.75 -2.24
CA GLY A 80 -9.93 7.97 -3.65
C GLY A 80 -11.40 7.81 -4.04
N ILE A 81 -12.22 7.13 -3.23
CA ILE A 81 -13.69 7.01 -3.42
C ILE A 81 -14.50 7.89 -2.46
N GLY A 82 -13.84 8.79 -1.74
CA GLY A 82 -14.49 9.76 -0.83
C GLY A 82 -14.91 9.17 0.50
N GLY A 83 -14.32 8.04 0.92
CA GLY A 83 -14.48 7.47 2.25
C GLY A 83 -13.83 8.32 3.33
N THR A 84 -14.28 8.16 4.56
CA THR A 84 -13.67 8.75 5.76
C THR A 84 -13.24 7.69 6.76
N HIS A 85 -13.90 6.53 6.72
CA HIS A 85 -13.66 5.41 7.63
C HIS A 85 -13.62 4.09 6.86
N ILE A 86 -12.82 3.16 7.36
CA ILE A 86 -12.80 1.76 6.90
C ILE A 86 -13.03 0.83 8.08
N VAL A 87 -13.76 -0.25 7.83
CA VAL A 87 -13.91 -1.39 8.75
C VAL A 87 -13.25 -2.58 8.09
N GLU A 88 -12.13 -3.04 8.63
CA GLU A 88 -11.46 -4.24 8.14
C GLU A 88 -12.33 -5.47 8.43
N THR A 89 -12.58 -6.30 7.42
CA THR A 89 -13.49 -7.45 7.55
C THR A 89 -12.75 -8.78 7.55
N HIS A 90 -11.78 -8.93 6.64
CA HIS A 90 -11.06 -10.19 6.46
C HIS A 90 -9.60 -9.93 6.11
N ALA A 91 -8.75 -10.88 6.52
CA ALA A 91 -7.36 -10.97 6.09
C ALA A 91 -7.13 -12.36 5.49
N TYR A 92 -6.65 -12.40 4.27
CA TYR A 92 -6.40 -13.64 3.55
C TYR A 92 -4.91 -13.81 3.31
N PRO A 93 -4.32 -14.97 3.66
CA PRO A 93 -2.97 -15.30 3.24
C PRO A 93 -2.95 -15.48 1.71
N THR A 94 -1.87 -15.06 1.09
CA THR A 94 -1.67 -15.23 -0.34
C THR A 94 -0.22 -15.51 -0.66
N ARG A 95 0.05 -16.12 -1.82
CA ARG A 95 1.42 -16.34 -2.30
C ARG A 95 1.91 -15.10 -3.06
N LEU A 96 3.09 -14.63 -2.71
CA LEU A 96 3.83 -13.64 -3.47
C LEU A 96 4.81 -14.33 -4.43
N ILE A 97 5.38 -13.56 -5.34
CA ILE A 97 6.43 -14.05 -6.24
C ILE A 97 7.58 -14.62 -5.41
N GLY A 98 8.07 -15.83 -5.75
CA GLY A 98 9.20 -16.47 -5.08
C GLY A 98 8.85 -17.25 -3.81
N ARG A 99 7.64 -17.77 -3.67
CA ARG A 99 7.17 -18.62 -2.55
C ARG A 99 7.02 -17.89 -1.19
N SER A 100 7.20 -16.58 -1.13
CA SER A 100 6.92 -15.83 0.10
C SER A 100 5.42 -15.72 0.34
N VAL A 101 5.02 -15.76 1.60
CA VAL A 101 3.63 -15.55 2.01
C VAL A 101 3.37 -14.06 2.19
N GLY A 102 2.26 -13.60 1.66
CA GLY A 102 1.76 -12.25 1.82
C GLY A 102 0.33 -12.25 2.37
N VAL A 103 -0.27 -11.08 2.41
CA VAL A 103 -1.62 -10.86 2.91
C VAL A 103 -2.41 -9.97 1.95
N VAL A 104 -3.70 -10.27 1.79
CA VAL A 104 -4.71 -9.39 1.20
C VAL A 104 -5.70 -9.03 2.30
N LEU A 105 -6.01 -7.76 2.43
CA LEU A 105 -7.04 -7.26 3.36
C LEU A 105 -8.28 -6.85 2.58
N SER A 106 -9.45 -7.19 3.14
CA SER A 106 -10.75 -6.70 2.71
C SER A 106 -11.30 -5.70 3.73
N ALA A 107 -11.92 -4.65 3.25
CA ALA A 107 -12.54 -3.66 4.12
C ALA A 107 -13.82 -3.08 3.51
N ARG A 108 -14.71 -2.62 4.37
CA ARG A 108 -15.88 -1.80 4.04
C ARG A 108 -15.55 -0.34 4.21
N VAL A 109 -15.85 0.45 3.20
CA VAL A 109 -15.64 1.90 3.22
C VAL A 109 -16.92 2.62 3.59
N TYR A 110 -16.81 3.57 4.50
CA TYR A 110 -17.90 4.38 4.97
C TYR A 110 -17.59 5.87 4.87
N LYS A 111 -18.63 6.66 4.68
CA LYS A 111 -18.60 8.11 4.82
C LYS A 111 -19.38 8.49 6.07
N CYS A 112 -18.68 8.95 7.09
CA CYS A 112 -19.28 9.39 8.33
C CYS A 112 -19.49 10.92 8.29
N PRO A 113 -20.67 11.42 8.69
CA PRO A 113 -20.88 12.85 8.93
C PRO A 113 -20.01 13.34 10.09
N LEU A 114 -19.80 14.66 10.14
CA LEU A 114 -19.09 15.29 11.27
C LEU A 114 -19.74 14.90 12.61
N GLY A 115 -18.92 14.46 13.56
CA GLY A 115 -19.36 14.00 14.87
C GLY A 115 -19.91 12.57 14.92
N LYS A 116 -19.81 11.81 13.83
CA LYS A 116 -20.12 10.37 13.76
C LYS A 116 -18.87 9.57 13.44
N GLY A 117 -18.80 8.36 13.98
CA GLY A 117 -17.61 7.52 13.88
C GLY A 117 -16.51 7.94 14.86
N PRO A 118 -15.48 7.10 15.02
CA PRO A 118 -14.34 7.41 15.89
C PRO A 118 -13.48 8.50 15.27
N LEU A 119 -12.86 9.34 16.11
CA LEU A 119 -11.92 10.38 15.67
C LEU A 119 -10.48 9.86 15.61
N VAL A 120 -10.22 8.71 16.20
CA VAL A 120 -8.91 8.05 16.25
C VAL A 120 -9.11 6.61 15.82
N ALA A 121 -8.13 6.05 15.11
CA ALA A 121 -8.19 4.68 14.69
C ALA A 121 -8.34 3.73 15.87
N SER A 122 -9.33 2.83 15.80
CA SER A 122 -9.55 1.80 16.80
C SER A 122 -8.51 0.71 16.66
N GLU A 123 -7.74 0.48 17.71
CA GLU A 123 -6.86 -0.66 17.79
C GLU A 123 -7.72 -1.92 17.99
N GLY A 124 -7.58 -2.91 17.15
CA GLY A 124 -8.15 -4.22 17.44
C GLY A 124 -8.94 -4.93 16.36
N SER A 125 -9.29 -4.28 15.23
CA SER A 125 -9.76 -5.06 14.10
C SER A 125 -8.54 -5.68 13.43
N LEU A 126 -8.33 -6.92 13.37
CA LEU A 126 -7.21 -7.61 12.69
C LEU A 126 -5.78 -7.15 13.05
N THR A 127 -5.54 -6.67 14.28
CA THR A 127 -4.20 -6.29 14.76
C THR A 127 -3.27 -7.50 14.97
N LYS A 128 -3.81 -8.69 15.14
CA LYS A 128 -3.01 -9.91 15.05
C LYS A 128 -2.86 -10.27 13.58
N THR A 129 -1.63 -10.42 13.12
CA THR A 129 -1.34 -11.27 11.96
C THR A 129 -2.20 -12.51 12.14
N PRO A 130 -3.12 -12.85 11.21
CA PRO A 130 -3.83 -14.11 11.33
C PRO A 130 -2.77 -15.16 11.58
N ASP A 131 -3.00 -16.06 12.55
CA ASP A 131 -2.16 -17.22 12.73
C ASP A 131 -2.26 -18.02 11.42
N ILE A 132 -1.40 -17.63 10.48
CA ILE A 132 -1.29 -18.27 9.18
C ILE A 132 -0.67 -19.60 9.50
N ASN A 133 -1.50 -20.62 9.65
CA ASN A 133 -1.00 -21.97 9.69
C ASN A 133 -0.40 -22.30 8.33
N ILE A 134 0.91 -22.15 8.25
CA ILE A 134 1.71 -22.33 7.02
C ILE A 134 1.63 -23.78 6.55
N ASP A 135 1.26 -24.71 7.43
CA ASP A 135 1.19 -26.15 7.14
C ASP A 135 0.21 -26.47 6.00
N TYR A 136 -0.88 -25.70 5.84
CA TYR A 136 -1.83 -25.90 4.73
C TYR A 136 -1.30 -25.43 3.36
N MET A 137 -0.20 -24.69 3.29
CA MET A 137 0.33 -24.17 2.03
C MET A 137 1.51 -25.00 1.49
N LEU A 138 1.98 -25.98 2.24
CA LEU A 138 3.15 -26.79 1.86
C LEU A 138 2.75 -28.14 1.20
N ASP A 139 1.49 -28.52 1.26
CA ASP A 139 1.01 -29.83 0.79
C ASP A 139 0.70 -29.91 -0.72
N ASP A 140 0.99 -28.85 -1.51
CA ASP A 140 0.79 -28.85 -2.95
C ASP A 140 1.93 -29.53 -3.76
N ASP A 141 2.77 -30.33 -3.16
CA ASP A 141 3.80 -31.10 -3.88
C ASP A 141 3.25 -32.33 -4.63
N ASP A 142 1.94 -32.62 -4.55
CA ASP A 142 1.30 -33.75 -5.19
C ASP A 142 0.75 -33.51 -6.62
N ILE A 143 1.04 -32.38 -7.24
CA ILE A 143 0.58 -32.09 -8.62
C ILE A 143 1.75 -32.14 -9.63
N LEU A 144 2.65 -33.09 -9.50
CA LEU A 144 3.56 -33.52 -10.58
C LEU A 144 3.66 -35.05 -10.60
N GLY A 145 2.56 -35.67 -11.00
CA GLY A 145 2.51 -37.04 -11.48
C GLY A 145 2.18 -37.08 -12.95
#